data_aaf6a25e084cff239d45a326d1a586db
#
_entry.id   aaf6a25e084cff239d45a326d1a586db
#
_cell.length_a   1.000
_cell.length_b   1.000
_cell.length_c   1.000
_cell.angle_alpha   90.00
_cell.angle_beta   90.00
_cell.angle_gamma   90.00
#
_symmetry.space_group_name_H-M   'P 1'
#
loop_
_entity.id
_entity.type
_entity.pdbx_description
1 polymer ?
#
loop_
_entity_poly.entity_id
_entity_poly.type
_entity_poly.pdbx_seq_one_letter_code
_entity_poly.pdbx_strand_id
1 'polypeptide(L)'
;QVQLWGGEGSNAYSLSLVNDAMTFLDILTTSFDVAVANPPYTDSSDFGPELKEFTEANYKKPMKFNINLYACFIKRCCELTDDLGKVGMIHPMTFMYIKTFEDVRKFILNQTHINLFVEYGLSNLFGSVMVDPAFYVLEKDKSEKNDSLFISLDQYTRTPQEKFKKQYCLEAFFDIVADNENKHVYLLPQDKLKAIKSWPFIYWISDEFREKFGNLLLDDVAKIKANIEEYRNQLKN
;
A
#
# COMPACT_ATOMS: atom_id res chain seq x y z
N GLN A 1 46.42 16.46 -21.45
CA GLN A 1 45.78 17.65 -22.02
C GLN A 1 44.66 17.20 -22.95
N VAL A 2 43.42 17.32 -22.46
CA VAL A 2 42.21 17.15 -23.30
C VAL A 2 41.94 18.51 -23.93
N GLN A 3 42.18 18.63 -25.24
CA GLN A 3 41.83 19.81 -26.00
C GLN A 3 40.31 19.89 -26.19
N LEU A 4 39.66 20.76 -25.44
CA LEU A 4 38.25 21.09 -25.63
C LEU A 4 38.09 21.95 -26.89
N TRP A 5 37.66 21.32 -27.97
CA TRP A 5 37.27 22.02 -29.21
C TRP A 5 35.79 22.46 -29.05
N GLY A 6 35.57 23.74 -28.95
CA GLY A 6 34.22 24.31 -28.97
C GLY A 6 34.26 25.83 -28.77
N GLY A 7 33.65 26.60 -29.68
CA GLY A 7 33.46 28.03 -29.52
C GLY A 7 32.58 28.36 -28.27
N GLU A 8 32.46 29.63 -27.91
CA GLU A 8 31.77 30.10 -26.69
C GLU A 8 30.36 29.52 -26.50
N GLY A 9 29.63 29.24 -27.59
CA GLY A 9 28.30 28.58 -27.50
C GLY A 9 28.35 27.12 -27.11
N SER A 10 29.39 26.36 -27.47
CA SER A 10 29.59 24.95 -27.10
C SER A 10 29.93 24.80 -25.63
N ASN A 11 30.70 25.73 -25.07
CA ASN A 11 31.03 25.71 -23.64
C ASN A 11 29.82 26.03 -22.75
N ALA A 12 28.97 26.97 -23.17
CA ALA A 12 27.74 27.29 -22.45
C ALA A 12 26.74 26.11 -22.43
N TYR A 13 26.58 25.43 -23.57
CA TYR A 13 25.74 24.23 -23.66
C TYR A 13 26.30 23.08 -22.81
N SER A 14 27.59 22.85 -22.84
CA SER A 14 28.24 21.81 -22.02
C SER A 14 28.12 22.11 -20.54
N LEU A 15 28.24 23.34 -20.10
CA LEU A 15 28.05 23.79 -18.73
C LEU A 15 26.59 23.60 -18.26
N SER A 16 25.61 23.93 -19.12
CA SER A 16 24.20 23.68 -18.84
C SER A 16 23.93 22.19 -18.61
N LEU A 17 24.42 21.33 -19.50
CA LEU A 17 24.25 19.88 -19.41
C LEU A 17 24.89 19.30 -18.12
N VAL A 18 26.08 19.78 -17.76
CA VAL A 18 26.74 19.38 -16.51
C VAL A 18 25.94 19.84 -15.32
N ASN A 19 25.42 21.06 -15.30
CA ASN A 19 24.59 21.58 -14.22
C ASN A 19 23.27 20.78 -14.10
N ASP A 20 22.62 20.47 -15.21
CA ASP A 20 21.41 19.65 -15.24
C ASP A 20 21.69 18.23 -14.69
N ALA A 21 22.82 17.63 -15.06
CA ALA A 21 23.25 16.34 -14.56
C ALA A 21 23.53 16.39 -13.03
N MET A 22 24.20 17.42 -12.55
CA MET A 22 24.47 17.61 -11.12
C MET A 22 23.19 17.84 -10.33
N THR A 23 22.27 18.65 -10.86
CA THR A 23 20.93 18.86 -10.25
C THR A 23 20.15 17.55 -10.20
N PHE A 24 20.20 16.74 -11.25
CA PHE A 24 19.56 15.44 -11.29
C PHE A 24 20.15 14.48 -10.23
N LEU A 25 21.48 14.43 -10.10
CA LEU A 25 22.15 13.63 -9.08
C LEU A 25 21.81 14.10 -7.67
N ASP A 26 21.72 15.41 -7.45
CA ASP A 26 21.32 15.99 -6.17
C ASP A 26 19.90 15.54 -5.80
N ILE A 27 18.94 15.67 -6.71
CA ILE A 27 17.57 15.19 -6.52
C ILE A 27 17.52 13.68 -6.19
N LEU A 28 18.34 12.85 -6.87
CA LEU A 28 18.36 11.40 -6.64
C LEU A 28 18.95 10.99 -5.28
N THR A 29 19.78 11.85 -4.70
CA THR A 29 20.49 11.58 -3.43
C THR A 29 19.90 12.33 -2.23
N THR A 30 18.99 13.30 -2.48
CA THR A 30 18.31 14.05 -1.43
C THR A 30 17.19 13.20 -0.80
N SER A 31 17.06 13.25 0.51
CA SER A 31 15.88 12.77 1.22
C SER A 31 14.78 13.83 1.23
N PHE A 32 13.54 13.40 1.20
CA PHE A 32 12.38 14.29 1.10
C PHE A 32 11.47 14.13 2.32
N ASP A 33 10.83 15.22 2.74
CA ASP A 33 9.80 15.19 3.79
C ASP A 33 8.55 14.38 3.34
N VAL A 34 8.26 14.42 2.04
CA VAL A 34 7.06 13.79 1.47
C VAL A 34 7.35 13.19 0.11
N ALA A 35 6.92 11.94 -0.08
CA ALA A 35 6.86 11.29 -1.39
C ALA A 35 5.41 10.93 -1.73
N VAL A 36 4.92 11.33 -2.91
CA VAL A 36 3.56 11.05 -3.37
C VAL A 36 3.61 10.36 -4.72
N ALA A 37 2.87 9.26 -4.90
CA ALA A 37 2.83 8.55 -6.16
C ALA A 37 1.45 7.93 -6.49
N ASN A 38 1.13 7.98 -7.78
CA ASN A 38 0.17 7.10 -8.42
C ASN A 38 0.96 6.22 -9.41
N PRO A 39 1.53 5.10 -8.95
CA PRO A 39 2.43 4.28 -9.74
C PRO A 39 1.66 3.49 -10.80
N PRO A 40 2.35 2.95 -11.83
CA PRO A 40 1.75 1.98 -12.73
C PRO A 40 1.32 0.71 -11.99
N TYR A 41 0.16 0.13 -12.40
CA TYR A 41 -0.43 -1.06 -11.78
C TYR A 41 -0.04 -2.36 -12.50
N THR A 42 1.13 -2.36 -13.12
CA THR A 42 1.62 -3.48 -13.94
C THR A 42 2.06 -4.66 -13.07
N ASP A 43 1.51 -5.83 -13.35
CA ASP A 43 1.93 -7.08 -12.70
C ASP A 43 3.28 -7.56 -13.26
N SER A 44 4.01 -8.32 -12.45
CA SER A 44 5.34 -8.84 -12.83
C SER A 44 5.31 -9.82 -14.01
N SER A 45 4.17 -10.41 -14.33
CA SER A 45 3.97 -11.22 -15.54
C SER A 45 4.10 -10.40 -16.83
N ASP A 46 3.79 -9.11 -16.76
CA ASP A 46 3.76 -8.18 -17.89
C ASP A 46 5.03 -7.33 -18.00
N PHE A 47 6.02 -7.57 -17.12
CA PHE A 47 7.30 -6.87 -17.19
C PHE A 47 8.12 -7.33 -18.42
N GLY A 48 8.61 -6.36 -19.18
CA GLY A 48 9.65 -6.63 -20.17
C GLY A 48 10.94 -7.15 -19.52
N PRO A 49 11.85 -7.78 -20.30
CA PRO A 49 13.04 -8.45 -19.76
C PRO A 49 13.89 -7.55 -18.87
N GLU A 50 14.17 -6.33 -19.30
CA GLU A 50 15.01 -5.35 -18.57
C GLU A 50 14.36 -4.94 -17.24
N LEU A 51 13.07 -4.62 -17.24
CA LEU A 51 12.36 -4.25 -16.02
C LEU A 51 12.27 -5.41 -15.05
N LYS A 52 12.08 -6.63 -15.57
CA LYS A 52 12.04 -7.85 -14.75
C LYS A 52 13.38 -8.10 -14.09
N GLU A 53 14.48 -8.03 -14.84
CA GLU A 53 15.83 -8.17 -14.30
C GLU A 53 16.11 -7.12 -13.22
N PHE A 54 15.81 -5.86 -13.50
CA PHE A 54 15.99 -4.77 -12.55
C PHE A 54 15.18 -4.97 -11.25
N THR A 55 13.90 -5.32 -11.37
CA THR A 55 13.04 -5.50 -10.19
C THR A 55 13.41 -6.77 -9.41
N GLU A 56 13.84 -7.82 -10.05
CA GLU A 56 14.35 -9.03 -9.38
C GLU A 56 15.65 -8.75 -8.62
N ALA A 57 16.56 -7.97 -9.19
CA ALA A 57 17.82 -7.62 -8.55
C ALA A 57 17.62 -6.72 -7.32
N ASN A 58 16.69 -5.74 -7.37
CA ASN A 58 16.59 -4.68 -6.37
C ASN A 58 15.40 -4.83 -5.40
N TYR A 59 14.35 -5.57 -5.78
CA TYR A 59 13.08 -5.61 -5.06
C TYR A 59 12.60 -7.02 -4.67
N LYS A 60 13.37 -8.07 -4.97
CA LYS A 60 13.01 -9.46 -4.65
C LYS A 60 13.42 -9.87 -3.24
N LYS A 61 14.51 -9.32 -2.72
CA LYS A 61 15.05 -9.67 -1.39
C LYS A 61 15.29 -8.41 -0.56
N PRO A 62 15.20 -8.48 0.78
CA PRO A 62 14.80 -9.64 1.60
C PRO A 62 13.30 -9.93 1.58
N MET A 63 12.48 -9.01 1.05
CA MET A 63 11.03 -9.07 0.96
C MET A 63 10.60 -8.89 -0.48
N LYS A 64 9.55 -9.60 -0.91
CA LYS A 64 9.08 -9.61 -2.30
C LYS A 64 8.24 -8.37 -2.63
N PHE A 65 8.87 -7.39 -3.25
CA PHE A 65 8.17 -6.23 -3.84
C PHE A 65 8.07 -6.33 -5.37
N ASN A 66 8.88 -7.17 -5.99
CA ASN A 66 8.95 -7.36 -7.46
C ASN A 66 7.73 -8.04 -8.09
N ILE A 67 6.65 -8.22 -7.34
CA ILE A 67 5.41 -8.86 -7.79
C ILE A 67 4.51 -7.94 -8.59
N ASN A 68 4.59 -6.65 -8.33
CA ASN A 68 3.87 -5.61 -9.04
C ASN A 68 4.65 -4.30 -8.96
N LEU A 69 4.52 -3.45 -9.97
CA LEU A 69 5.29 -2.22 -10.01
C LEU A 69 4.92 -1.26 -8.89
N TYR A 70 3.64 -1.13 -8.51
CA TYR A 70 3.25 -0.30 -7.38
C TYR A 70 3.87 -0.77 -6.05
N ALA A 71 4.10 -2.08 -5.88
CA ALA A 71 4.77 -2.60 -4.69
C ALA A 71 6.23 -2.11 -4.62
N CYS A 72 6.95 -2.11 -5.76
CA CYS A 72 8.29 -1.52 -5.84
C CYS A 72 8.27 -0.03 -5.47
N PHE A 73 7.25 0.72 -5.92
CA PHE A 73 7.08 2.14 -5.60
C PHE A 73 6.83 2.39 -4.12
N ILE A 74 6.06 1.54 -3.42
CA ILE A 74 5.87 1.65 -1.97
C ILE A 74 7.22 1.65 -1.26
N LYS A 75 8.05 0.64 -1.57
CA LYS A 75 9.40 0.54 -0.99
C LYS A 75 10.25 1.76 -1.36
N ARG A 76 10.28 2.13 -2.65
CA ARG A 76 11.12 3.22 -3.13
C ARG A 76 10.72 4.58 -2.56
N CYS A 77 9.42 4.88 -2.45
CA CYS A 77 8.96 6.11 -1.82
C CYS A 77 9.38 6.18 -0.35
N CYS A 78 9.29 5.07 0.40
CA CYS A 78 9.80 5.03 1.77
C CYS A 78 11.32 5.19 1.86
N GLU A 79 12.09 4.74 0.85
CA GLU A 79 13.54 4.96 0.80
C GLU A 79 13.91 6.40 0.49
N LEU A 80 13.09 7.10 -0.29
CA LEU A 80 13.31 8.49 -0.69
C LEU A 80 12.91 9.48 0.40
N THR A 81 12.09 9.09 1.37
CA THR A 81 11.71 9.95 2.50
C THR A 81 12.71 9.82 3.66
N ASP A 82 12.86 10.90 4.41
CA ASP A 82 13.62 10.90 5.66
C ASP A 82 12.91 10.10 6.78
N ASP A 83 13.47 10.10 7.98
CA ASP A 83 12.98 9.25 9.07
C ASP A 83 11.64 9.72 9.67
N LEU A 84 11.23 10.97 9.44
CA LEU A 84 9.93 11.52 9.82
C LEU A 84 9.03 11.74 8.59
N GLY A 85 9.50 11.30 7.41
CA GLY A 85 8.85 11.57 6.14
C GLY A 85 7.55 10.79 5.95
N LYS A 86 6.69 11.35 5.11
CA LYS A 86 5.38 10.78 4.79
C LYS A 86 5.31 10.31 3.35
N VAL A 87 4.63 9.17 3.14
CA VAL A 87 4.41 8.59 1.82
C VAL A 87 2.93 8.54 1.52
N GLY A 88 2.50 9.29 0.50
CA GLY A 88 1.13 9.26 -0.02
C GLY A 88 1.06 8.38 -1.27
N MET A 89 0.18 7.38 -1.27
CA MET A 89 0.03 6.44 -2.39
C MET A 89 -1.42 6.25 -2.77
N ILE A 90 -1.65 6.00 -4.06
CA ILE A 90 -2.93 5.50 -4.59
C ILE A 90 -2.65 4.37 -5.58
N HIS A 91 -3.27 3.21 -5.38
CA HIS A 91 -3.17 2.05 -6.27
C HIS A 91 -4.26 1.02 -5.92
N PRO A 92 -4.41 -0.09 -6.69
CA PRO A 92 -5.41 -1.12 -6.39
C PRO A 92 -5.31 -1.68 -4.98
N MET A 93 -6.45 -1.87 -4.33
CA MET A 93 -6.53 -2.35 -2.95
C MET A 93 -6.23 -3.85 -2.80
N THR A 94 -6.01 -4.58 -3.88
CA THR A 94 -5.74 -6.02 -3.88
C THR A 94 -4.61 -6.46 -2.95
N PHE A 95 -3.62 -5.60 -2.72
CA PHE A 95 -2.51 -5.88 -1.81
C PHE A 95 -2.97 -6.08 -0.35
N MET A 96 -4.14 -5.55 0.03
CA MET A 96 -4.69 -5.69 1.37
C MET A 96 -4.96 -7.15 1.76
N TYR A 97 -5.31 -8.01 0.80
CA TYR A 97 -5.84 -9.35 1.07
C TYR A 97 -5.04 -10.48 0.42
N ILE A 98 -4.53 -10.27 -0.80
CA ILE A 98 -3.91 -11.34 -1.57
C ILE A 98 -2.59 -11.80 -0.93
N LYS A 99 -2.41 -13.12 -0.82
CA LYS A 99 -1.26 -13.73 -0.16
C LYS A 99 0.09 -13.31 -0.77
N THR A 100 0.16 -13.12 -2.08
CA THR A 100 1.38 -12.72 -2.77
C THR A 100 1.94 -11.38 -2.29
N PHE A 101 1.10 -10.51 -1.72
CA PHE A 101 1.47 -9.21 -1.15
C PHE A 101 1.73 -9.26 0.37
N GLU A 102 1.87 -10.44 0.96
CA GLU A 102 2.14 -10.57 2.40
C GLU A 102 3.37 -9.79 2.83
N ASP A 103 4.47 -9.85 2.06
CA ASP A 103 5.69 -9.13 2.38
C ASP A 103 5.52 -7.60 2.33
N VAL A 104 4.71 -7.10 1.39
CA VAL A 104 4.36 -5.68 1.31
C VAL A 104 3.59 -5.24 2.56
N ARG A 105 2.59 -6.01 3.00
CA ARG A 105 1.85 -5.73 4.24
C ARG A 105 2.73 -5.79 5.47
N LYS A 106 3.63 -6.79 5.56
CA LYS A 106 4.60 -6.89 6.64
C LYS A 106 5.54 -5.69 6.68
N PHE A 107 5.98 -5.21 5.53
CA PHE A 107 6.78 -4.01 5.44
C PHE A 107 6.02 -2.79 5.97
N ILE A 108 4.83 -2.53 5.46
CA ILE A 108 3.99 -1.40 5.90
C ILE A 108 3.77 -1.47 7.41
N LEU A 109 3.31 -2.60 7.94
CA LEU A 109 2.97 -2.74 9.37
C LEU A 109 4.19 -2.77 10.31
N ASN A 110 5.39 -3.07 9.82
CA ASN A 110 6.60 -3.13 10.64
C ASN A 110 7.52 -1.93 10.47
N GLN A 111 7.54 -1.29 9.30
CA GLN A 111 8.49 -0.24 8.97
C GLN A 111 7.86 1.15 8.90
N THR A 112 6.52 1.23 8.88
CA THR A 112 5.80 2.50 8.81
C THR A 112 4.62 2.52 9.76
N HIS A 113 4.12 3.73 10.06
CA HIS A 113 2.82 3.93 10.69
C HIS A 113 1.79 4.35 9.65
N ILE A 114 0.60 3.75 9.67
CA ILE A 114 -0.51 4.13 8.82
C ILE A 114 -1.24 5.31 9.48
N ASN A 115 -0.99 6.54 9.00
CA ASN A 115 -1.72 7.71 9.49
C ASN A 115 -3.16 7.72 9.00
N LEU A 116 -3.36 7.36 7.73
CA LEU A 116 -4.65 7.32 7.08
C LEU A 116 -4.67 6.22 6.03
N PHE A 117 -5.77 5.50 5.95
CA PHE A 117 -6.03 4.51 4.91
C PHE A 117 -7.48 4.63 4.44
N VAL A 118 -7.71 4.83 3.14
CA VAL A 118 -9.05 4.89 2.55
C VAL A 118 -9.22 3.75 1.56
N GLU A 119 -10.09 2.82 1.91
CA GLU A 119 -10.58 1.77 1.03
C GLU A 119 -11.75 2.31 0.21
N TYR A 120 -11.43 2.85 -0.98
CA TYR A 120 -12.44 3.50 -1.80
C TYR A 120 -13.32 2.49 -2.56
N GLY A 121 -12.76 1.34 -2.90
CA GLY A 121 -13.42 0.29 -3.67
C GLY A 121 -13.66 0.66 -5.13
N LEU A 122 -14.20 -0.28 -5.89
CA LEU A 122 -14.38 -0.17 -7.33
C LEU A 122 -15.11 1.12 -7.73
N SER A 123 -14.53 1.88 -8.65
CA SER A 123 -15.07 3.16 -9.09
C SER A 123 -14.49 3.62 -10.42
N ASN A 124 -15.13 4.62 -11.02
CA ASN A 124 -14.64 5.35 -12.19
C ASN A 124 -13.77 6.56 -11.79
N LEU A 125 -13.01 6.47 -10.72
CA LEU A 125 -12.22 7.58 -10.20
C LEU A 125 -11.26 8.18 -11.25
N PHE A 126 -10.76 7.36 -12.15
CA PHE A 126 -9.87 7.76 -13.24
C PHE A 126 -10.55 7.81 -14.62
N GLY A 127 -11.81 8.24 -14.66
CA GLY A 127 -12.56 8.42 -15.90
C GLY A 127 -13.20 7.13 -16.42
N SER A 128 -12.78 6.65 -17.62
CA SER A 128 -13.37 5.47 -18.25
C SER A 128 -12.82 4.13 -17.72
N VAL A 129 -11.77 4.17 -16.91
CA VAL A 129 -11.14 2.96 -16.37
C VAL A 129 -11.74 2.65 -15.00
N MET A 130 -12.34 1.45 -14.90
CA MET A 130 -12.79 0.90 -13.63
C MET A 130 -11.60 0.37 -12.86
N VAL A 131 -11.32 0.96 -11.71
CA VAL A 131 -10.27 0.53 -10.78
C VAL A 131 -10.85 0.35 -9.38
N ASP A 132 -10.14 -0.39 -8.59
CA ASP A 132 -10.47 -0.71 -7.20
C ASP A 132 -9.40 -0.10 -6.28
N PRO A 133 -9.40 1.25 -6.12
CA PRO A 133 -8.31 1.92 -5.45
C PRO A 133 -8.45 1.93 -3.94
N ALA A 134 -7.30 1.80 -3.28
CA ALA A 134 -7.06 2.34 -1.95
C ALA A 134 -6.06 3.49 -2.06
N PHE A 135 -6.20 4.48 -1.17
CA PHE A 135 -5.20 5.52 -1.00
C PHE A 135 -4.90 5.72 0.48
N TYR A 136 -3.67 6.06 0.77
CA TYR A 136 -3.20 6.11 2.14
C TYR A 136 -2.00 7.05 2.34
N VAL A 137 -1.77 7.38 3.59
CA VAL A 137 -0.59 8.09 4.06
C VAL A 137 0.13 7.22 5.07
N LEU A 138 1.37 6.89 4.76
CA LEU A 138 2.30 6.22 5.68
C LEU A 138 3.26 7.25 6.25
N GLU A 139 3.65 7.07 7.49
CA GLU A 139 4.72 7.82 8.15
C GLU A 139 5.85 6.86 8.50
N LYS A 140 7.08 7.25 8.24
CA LYS A 140 8.22 6.36 8.44
C LYS A 140 8.56 6.18 9.93
N ASP A 141 8.26 7.17 10.75
CA ASP A 141 8.45 7.08 12.20
C ASP A 141 7.32 6.28 12.88
N LYS A 142 7.71 5.41 13.81
CA LYS A 142 6.83 4.62 14.67
C LYS A 142 6.91 5.00 16.15
N SER A 143 7.58 6.09 16.48
CA SER A 143 7.86 6.47 17.85
C SER A 143 6.58 6.77 18.65
N GLU A 144 5.54 7.25 18.01
CA GLU A 144 4.23 7.44 18.62
C GLU A 144 3.27 6.31 18.18
N LYS A 145 2.87 5.48 19.14
CA LYS A 145 1.88 4.42 18.93
C LYS A 145 0.46 5.00 18.91
N ASN A 146 0.20 5.89 17.98
CA ASN A 146 -1.15 6.38 17.74
C ASN A 146 -1.98 5.33 17.00
N ASP A 147 -3.29 5.43 17.16
CA ASP A 147 -4.21 4.61 16.37
C ASP A 147 -4.12 4.99 14.90
N SER A 148 -4.21 4.00 14.03
CA SER A 148 -4.31 4.19 12.59
C SER A 148 -5.76 4.44 12.20
N LEU A 149 -5.95 5.40 11.30
CA LEU A 149 -7.25 5.83 10.81
C LEU A 149 -7.59 5.13 9.49
N PHE A 150 -8.74 4.46 9.45
CA PHE A 150 -9.25 3.80 8.26
C PHE A 150 -10.62 4.35 7.88
N ILE A 151 -10.86 4.54 6.58
CA ILE A 151 -12.16 4.89 6.02
C ILE A 151 -12.54 3.79 5.02
N SER A 152 -13.71 3.17 5.20
CA SER A 152 -14.21 2.14 4.29
C SER A 152 -15.42 2.61 3.50
N LEU A 153 -15.29 2.59 2.17
CA LEU A 153 -16.34 2.92 1.23
C LEU A 153 -16.65 1.79 0.24
N ASP A 154 -15.93 0.66 0.34
CA ASP A 154 -16.11 -0.48 -0.58
C ASP A 154 -17.53 -1.08 -0.49
N GLN A 155 -18.16 -1.03 0.67
CA GLN A 155 -19.55 -1.46 0.86
C GLN A 155 -20.56 -0.83 -0.10
N TYR A 156 -20.22 0.32 -0.69
CA TYR A 156 -21.06 0.98 -1.69
C TYR A 156 -20.74 0.58 -3.13
N THR A 157 -19.73 -0.25 -3.33
CA THR A 157 -19.37 -0.76 -4.65
C THR A 157 -20.54 -1.53 -5.27
N ARG A 158 -20.88 -1.20 -6.52
CA ARG A 158 -22.01 -1.78 -7.26
C ARG A 158 -23.38 -1.57 -6.61
N THR A 159 -23.53 -0.53 -5.81
CA THR A 159 -24.81 -0.11 -5.22
C THR A 159 -25.28 1.23 -5.79
N PRO A 160 -26.58 1.59 -5.66
CA PRO A 160 -27.06 2.93 -6.06
C PRO A 160 -26.34 4.07 -5.35
N GLN A 161 -25.72 3.80 -4.18
CA GLN A 161 -24.98 4.76 -3.37
C GLN A 161 -23.54 4.98 -3.86
N GLU A 162 -23.05 4.19 -4.81
CA GLU A 162 -21.69 4.32 -5.37
C GLU A 162 -21.36 5.73 -5.84
N LYS A 163 -22.33 6.41 -6.45
CA LYS A 163 -22.21 7.80 -6.91
C LYS A 163 -21.93 8.82 -5.80
N PHE A 164 -22.21 8.48 -4.55
CA PHE A 164 -22.00 9.33 -3.38
C PHE A 164 -20.66 9.04 -2.65
N LYS A 165 -19.86 8.06 -3.08
CA LYS A 165 -18.62 7.71 -2.40
C LYS A 165 -17.69 8.91 -2.16
N LYS A 166 -17.57 9.80 -3.14
CA LYS A 166 -16.78 11.02 -2.99
C LYS A 166 -17.32 11.93 -1.88
N GLN A 167 -18.63 12.08 -1.81
CA GLN A 167 -19.29 12.86 -0.76
C GLN A 167 -19.07 12.22 0.60
N TYR A 168 -19.31 10.92 0.74
CA TYR A 168 -19.08 10.17 1.99
C TYR A 168 -17.63 10.23 2.46
N CYS A 169 -16.68 10.19 1.53
CA CYS A 169 -15.28 10.37 1.85
C CYS A 169 -15.00 11.75 2.44
N LEU A 170 -15.53 12.81 1.83
CA LEU A 170 -15.38 14.18 2.31
C LEU A 170 -16.06 14.38 3.67
N GLU A 171 -17.28 13.85 3.85
CA GLU A 171 -18.01 13.88 5.12
C GLU A 171 -17.20 13.20 6.22
N ALA A 172 -16.61 12.03 5.94
CA ALA A 172 -15.75 11.34 6.90
C ALA A 172 -14.56 12.19 7.33
N PHE A 173 -13.88 12.89 6.40
CA PHE A 173 -12.79 13.81 6.75
C PHE A 173 -13.26 14.99 7.60
N PHE A 174 -14.40 15.60 7.29
CA PHE A 174 -14.93 16.68 8.09
C PHE A 174 -15.34 16.22 9.49
N ASP A 175 -15.94 15.04 9.60
CA ASP A 175 -16.32 14.46 10.90
C ASP A 175 -15.09 14.14 11.75
N ILE A 176 -14.03 13.58 11.15
CA ILE A 176 -12.76 13.35 11.85
C ILE A 176 -12.18 14.65 12.42
N VAL A 177 -12.15 15.71 11.61
CA VAL A 177 -11.63 17.03 12.03
C VAL A 177 -12.48 17.65 13.13
N ALA A 178 -13.80 17.40 13.11
CA ALA A 178 -14.76 17.90 14.09
C ALA A 178 -14.92 17.00 15.34
N ASP A 179 -14.17 15.91 15.42
CA ASP A 179 -14.28 14.86 16.46
C ASP A 179 -15.70 14.27 16.57
N ASN A 180 -16.37 14.12 15.42
CA ASN A 180 -17.67 13.50 15.30
C ASN A 180 -17.55 12.01 14.95
N GLU A 181 -18.52 11.22 15.42
CA GLU A 181 -18.64 9.83 14.99
C GLU A 181 -19.06 9.73 13.52
N ASN A 182 -18.41 8.85 12.77
CA ASN A 182 -18.79 8.52 11.39
C ASN A 182 -18.70 7.01 11.17
N LYS A 183 -19.77 6.42 10.64
CA LYS A 183 -19.91 4.97 10.43
C LYS A 183 -18.91 4.36 9.43
N HIS A 184 -18.22 5.19 8.66
CA HIS A 184 -17.21 4.77 7.69
C HIS A 184 -15.80 4.80 8.27
N VAL A 185 -15.64 5.38 9.47
CA VAL A 185 -14.37 5.62 10.13
C VAL A 185 -14.10 4.53 11.15
N TYR A 186 -12.89 3.98 11.09
CA TYR A 186 -12.38 3.00 12.05
C TYR A 186 -11.05 3.50 12.59
N LEU A 187 -10.92 3.48 13.90
CA LEU A 187 -9.71 3.90 14.59
C LEU A 187 -9.20 2.72 15.43
N LEU A 188 -8.01 2.24 15.14
CA LEU A 188 -7.42 1.11 15.85
C LEU A 188 -5.90 1.07 15.73
N PRO A 189 -5.17 0.52 16.72
CA PRO A 189 -3.75 0.23 16.59
C PRO A 189 -3.49 -0.70 15.40
N GLN A 190 -2.58 -0.30 14.48
CA GLN A 190 -2.28 -1.12 13.28
C GLN A 190 -1.75 -2.52 13.62
N ASP A 191 -1.19 -2.73 14.80
CA ASP A 191 -0.72 -4.04 15.26
C ASP A 191 -1.85 -5.06 15.37
N LYS A 192 -3.10 -4.64 15.54
CA LYS A 192 -4.27 -5.53 15.49
C LYS A 192 -4.46 -6.22 14.15
N LEU A 193 -3.94 -5.64 13.05
CA LEU A 193 -3.97 -6.26 11.72
C LEU A 193 -3.05 -7.50 11.62
N LYS A 194 -2.12 -7.64 12.55
CA LYS A 194 -1.19 -8.79 12.61
C LYS A 194 -1.80 -10.05 13.21
N ALA A 195 -2.99 -9.96 13.82
CA ALA A 195 -3.66 -11.09 14.48
C ALA A 195 -4.06 -12.22 13.52
N ILE A 196 -4.33 -11.89 12.25
CA ILE A 196 -4.75 -12.86 11.24
C ILE A 196 -3.53 -13.28 10.40
N LYS A 197 -3.42 -14.58 10.11
CA LYS A 197 -2.33 -15.14 9.31
C LYS A 197 -2.18 -14.39 7.98
N SER A 198 -0.94 -14.07 7.60
CA SER A 198 -0.58 -13.26 6.42
C SER A 198 -0.96 -11.78 6.51
N TRP A 199 -1.43 -11.33 7.65
CA TRP A 199 -1.68 -9.93 8.01
C TRP A 199 -2.55 -9.15 7.01
N PRO A 200 -3.73 -9.68 6.62
CA PRO A 200 -4.63 -8.93 5.77
C PRO A 200 -5.14 -7.68 6.49
N PHE A 201 -5.39 -6.61 5.73
CA PHE A 201 -5.89 -5.36 6.30
C PHE A 201 -7.39 -5.45 6.59
N ILE A 202 -7.75 -6.29 7.57
CA ILE A 202 -9.12 -6.48 8.05
C ILE A 202 -9.30 -5.65 9.33
N TYR A 203 -9.62 -4.37 9.16
CA TYR A 203 -9.73 -3.39 10.25
C TYR A 203 -11.15 -3.26 10.82
N TRP A 204 -12.19 -3.67 10.09
CA TRP A 204 -13.61 -3.49 10.41
C TRP A 204 -14.22 -4.54 11.35
N ILE A 205 -13.51 -5.56 11.72
CA ILE A 205 -13.99 -6.60 12.64
C ILE A 205 -13.76 -6.21 14.10
N SER A 206 -14.67 -6.65 14.98
CA SER A 206 -14.52 -6.46 16.42
C SER A 206 -13.30 -7.20 17.00
N ASP A 207 -12.78 -6.72 18.12
CA ASP A 207 -11.66 -7.35 18.81
C ASP A 207 -11.99 -8.78 19.23
N GLU A 208 -13.21 -9.01 19.75
CA GLU A 208 -13.69 -10.35 20.10
C GLU A 208 -13.65 -11.33 18.92
N PHE A 209 -14.04 -10.85 17.73
CA PHE A 209 -13.98 -11.68 16.52
C PHE A 209 -12.53 -11.90 16.06
N ARG A 210 -11.68 -10.90 16.20
CA ARG A 210 -10.25 -10.95 15.87
C ARG A 210 -9.49 -11.97 16.70
N GLU A 211 -9.79 -12.05 18.02
CA GLU A 211 -9.17 -13.00 18.95
C GLU A 211 -9.42 -14.46 18.54
N LYS A 212 -10.59 -14.74 17.93
CA LYS A 212 -10.91 -16.10 17.43
C LYS A 212 -9.95 -16.58 16.36
N PHE A 213 -9.38 -15.68 15.55
CA PHE A 213 -8.37 -16.05 14.54
C PHE A 213 -6.98 -16.29 15.13
N GLY A 214 -6.62 -15.61 16.20
CA GLY A 214 -5.35 -15.81 16.92
C GLY A 214 -5.29 -17.14 17.69
N ASN A 215 -6.44 -17.63 18.13
CA ASN A 215 -6.58 -18.84 18.93
C ASN A 215 -6.88 -20.12 18.12
N LEU A 216 -7.18 -19.99 16.82
CA LEU A 216 -7.34 -21.13 15.92
C LEU A 216 -5.97 -21.73 15.58
N LEU A 217 -5.50 -22.65 16.41
CA LEU A 217 -4.36 -23.49 16.10
C LEU A 217 -4.68 -24.34 14.85
N LEU A 218 -3.65 -24.62 14.02
CA LEU A 218 -3.78 -25.52 12.85
C LEU A 218 -4.42 -26.85 13.20
N ASP A 219 -4.24 -27.33 14.44
CA ASP A 219 -4.84 -28.53 15.00
C ASP A 219 -6.37 -28.42 15.13
N ASP A 220 -6.91 -27.25 15.44
CA ASP A 220 -8.35 -27.04 15.57
C ASP A 220 -9.02 -27.04 14.18
N VAL A 221 -8.37 -26.50 13.17
CA VAL A 221 -8.83 -26.56 11.78
C VAL A 221 -8.77 -27.99 11.25
N ALA A 222 -7.75 -28.76 11.61
CA ALA A 222 -7.63 -30.17 11.26
C ALA A 222 -8.73 -31.01 11.91
N LYS A 223 -9.04 -30.77 13.19
CA LYS A 223 -10.15 -31.42 13.92
C LYS A 223 -11.52 -31.09 13.31
N ILE A 224 -11.76 -29.81 12.96
CA ILE A 224 -13.00 -29.39 12.29
C ILE A 224 -13.15 -30.07 10.93
N LYS A 225 -12.07 -30.18 10.14
CA LYS A 225 -12.10 -30.90 8.85
C LYS A 225 -12.40 -32.39 9.04
N ALA A 226 -11.77 -33.04 10.02
CA ALA A 226 -12.00 -34.45 10.34
C ALA A 226 -13.46 -34.68 10.75
N ASN A 227 -14.02 -33.84 11.61
CA ASN A 227 -15.41 -33.93 12.05
C ASN A 227 -16.40 -33.72 10.89
N ILE A 228 -16.11 -32.79 9.96
CA ILE A 228 -16.96 -32.57 8.78
C ILE A 228 -16.92 -33.80 7.85
N GLU A 229 -15.76 -34.43 7.71
CA GLU A 229 -15.60 -35.61 6.86
C GLU A 229 -16.29 -36.85 7.46
N GLU A 230 -16.21 -37.00 8.77
CA GLU A 230 -16.95 -38.01 9.53
C GLU A 230 -18.47 -37.82 9.41
N TYR A 231 -18.99 -36.61 9.57
CA TYR A 231 -20.41 -36.27 9.37
C TYR A 231 -20.87 -36.54 7.94
N ARG A 232 -20.06 -36.24 6.93
CA ARG A 232 -20.35 -36.55 5.54
C ARG A 232 -20.44 -38.08 5.26
N ASN A 233 -19.62 -38.85 5.95
CA ASN A 233 -19.63 -40.29 5.82
C ASN A 233 -20.84 -40.94 6.54
N GLN A 234 -21.29 -40.37 7.65
CA GLN A 234 -22.52 -40.81 8.34
C GLN A 234 -23.79 -40.51 7.55
N LEU A 235 -23.79 -39.45 6.73
CA LEU A 235 -24.92 -39.10 5.85
C LEU A 235 -24.99 -39.94 4.55
N LYS A 236 -23.95 -40.72 4.23
CA LYS A 236 -23.89 -41.58 3.03
C LYS A 236 -24.26 -43.05 3.33
N ASN A 237 -24.42 -43.43 4.59
CA ASN A 237 -24.87 -44.74 5.05
C ASN A 237 -26.32 -44.66 5.53
#